data_6d81b19488625ff14baf865ab9d12cc4
#
_entry.id   6d81b19488625ff14baf865ab9d12cc4
#
_cell.length_a   1.000
_cell.length_b   1.000
_cell.length_c   1.000
_cell.angle_alpha   90.00
_cell.angle_beta   90.00
_cell.angle_gamma   90.00
#
_symmetry.space_group_name_H-M   'P 1'
#
loop_
_entity.id
_entity.type
_entity.pdbx_description
1 polymer ?
#
loop_
_entity_poly.entity_id
_entity_poly.type
_entity_poly.pdbx_seq_one_letter_code
_entity_poly.pdbx_strand_id
1 'polypeptide(L)'
;DHYLDRGAVYWRYGVPSINIETLFDFFVDGIPPLVYAAPGGLYVNIDGEVLFEARTQRNMSLGTLASQLGVTRRSISKYEEGMDAKVEIALKLEDILNVALAIPINILTRGMLDDDMRDIDSLPLIEKKALVILTDLGFDVFPMFRTPFDALTQEGSNTLLTGISKYSAIMIKRAKLMSSISHVIQTNSMFIVEGESKFKKVDDTIVIQFDELEEFGNAKELIGLIKERFLSC
;
A
#
# COMPACT_ATOMS: atom_id res chain seq x y z
N ASP A 1 -5.96 -24.85 2.17
CA ASP A 1 -5.79 -23.91 3.29
C ASP A 1 -4.32 -23.47 3.28
N HIS A 2 -4.05 -22.22 2.98
CA HIS A 2 -2.71 -21.64 3.11
C HIS A 2 -2.61 -21.05 4.51
N TYR A 3 -1.85 -21.72 5.38
CA TYR A 3 -1.48 -21.17 6.66
C TYR A 3 -0.37 -20.13 6.48
N LEU A 4 -0.44 -19.03 7.24
CA LEU A 4 0.62 -18.04 7.29
C LEU A 4 1.69 -18.52 8.27
N ASP A 5 2.96 -18.48 7.87
CA ASP A 5 4.08 -18.89 8.70
C ASP A 5 4.32 -17.88 9.84
N ARG A 6 4.70 -18.38 11.03
CA ARG A 6 5.10 -17.54 12.15
C ARG A 6 6.40 -16.80 11.81
N GLY A 7 6.46 -15.52 12.13
CA GLY A 7 7.61 -14.66 11.83
C GLY A 7 7.68 -14.18 10.38
N ALA A 8 6.67 -14.51 9.54
CA ALA A 8 6.60 -14.08 8.15
C ALA A 8 5.48 -13.09 7.90
N VAL A 9 5.76 -12.09 7.06
CA VAL A 9 4.80 -11.07 6.60
C VAL A 9 4.40 -11.36 5.17
N TYR A 10 3.10 -11.42 4.91
CA TYR A 10 2.51 -11.60 3.59
C TYR A 10 1.84 -10.30 3.19
N TRP A 11 2.39 -9.58 2.23
CA TRP A 11 1.80 -8.34 1.76
C TRP A 11 0.62 -8.60 0.82
N ARG A 12 -0.53 -8.05 1.16
CA ARG A 12 -1.74 -8.09 0.34
C ARG A 12 -2.24 -6.67 0.14
N TYR A 13 -2.12 -6.14 -1.06
CA TYR A 13 -2.55 -4.77 -1.39
C TYR A 13 -1.93 -3.69 -0.47
N GLY A 14 -0.66 -3.83 -0.12
CA GLY A 14 0.02 -2.92 0.80
C GLY A 14 -0.36 -3.10 2.28
N VAL A 15 -1.20 -4.11 2.61
CA VAL A 15 -1.56 -4.44 3.98
C VAL A 15 -0.79 -5.68 4.43
N PRO A 16 -0.08 -5.63 5.57
CA PRO A 16 0.59 -6.80 6.11
C PRO A 16 -0.43 -7.83 6.61
N SER A 17 -0.35 -9.04 6.09
CA SER A 17 -1.11 -10.20 6.57
C SER A 17 -0.15 -11.09 7.33
N ILE A 18 -0.41 -11.32 8.59
CA ILE A 18 0.42 -12.13 9.51
C ILE A 18 -0.47 -13.07 10.30
N ASN A 19 0.09 -14.13 10.86
CA ASN A 19 -0.65 -14.98 11.78
C ASN A 19 -0.69 -14.35 13.20
N ILE A 20 -1.53 -14.93 14.05
CA ILE A 20 -1.76 -14.39 15.40
C ILE A 20 -0.52 -14.49 16.28
N GLU A 21 0.30 -15.53 16.10
CA GLU A 21 1.55 -15.73 16.83
C GLU A 21 2.57 -14.64 16.49
N THR A 22 2.70 -14.28 15.20
CA THR A 22 3.58 -13.18 14.76
C THR A 22 3.10 -11.84 15.30
N LEU A 23 1.78 -11.65 15.35
CA LEU A 23 1.19 -10.42 15.93
C LEU A 23 1.51 -10.32 17.43
N PHE A 24 1.40 -11.44 18.16
CA PHE A 24 1.72 -11.50 19.58
C PHE A 24 3.22 -11.24 19.81
N ASP A 25 4.11 -11.91 19.07
CA ASP A 25 5.56 -11.70 19.13
C ASP A 25 5.91 -10.22 18.94
N PHE A 26 5.28 -9.56 17.98
CA PHE A 26 5.55 -8.15 17.66
C PHE A 26 5.09 -7.19 18.78
N PHE A 27 3.83 -7.32 19.25
CA PHE A 27 3.25 -6.35 20.18
C PHE A 27 3.52 -6.65 21.65
N VAL A 28 3.69 -7.91 22.02
CA VAL A 28 3.86 -8.34 23.42
C VAL A 28 5.32 -8.61 23.74
N ASP A 29 6.00 -9.37 22.88
CA ASP A 29 7.38 -9.78 23.12
C ASP A 29 8.39 -8.79 22.51
N GLY A 30 7.95 -7.84 21.69
CA GLY A 30 8.82 -6.87 21.03
C GLY A 30 9.71 -7.49 19.95
N ILE A 31 9.31 -8.66 19.41
CA ILE A 31 10.07 -9.42 18.41
C ILE A 31 9.49 -9.10 17.02
N PRO A 32 10.15 -8.27 16.21
CA PRO A 32 9.69 -7.96 14.87
C PRO A 32 9.90 -9.14 13.91
N PRO A 33 9.02 -9.35 12.93
CA PRO A 33 9.25 -10.32 11.87
C PRO A 33 10.45 -9.92 11.00
N LEU A 34 11.19 -10.92 10.54
CA LEU A 34 12.38 -10.75 9.69
C LEU A 34 12.14 -11.22 8.25
N VAL A 35 11.08 -11.98 8.03
CA VAL A 35 10.81 -12.68 6.77
C VAL A 35 9.55 -12.11 6.11
N TYR A 36 9.57 -11.99 4.79
CA TYR A 36 8.37 -11.68 4.02
C TYR A 36 8.20 -12.61 2.82
N ALA A 37 6.95 -12.79 2.42
CA ALA A 37 6.60 -13.59 1.25
C ALA A 37 6.56 -12.73 -0.02
N ALA A 38 7.23 -13.21 -1.07
CA ALA A 38 7.20 -12.62 -2.41
C ALA A 38 7.09 -13.73 -3.46
N PRO A 39 6.84 -13.40 -4.74
CA PRO A 39 6.86 -14.39 -5.81
C PRO A 39 8.19 -15.16 -5.82
N GLY A 40 8.10 -16.48 -5.69
CA GLY A 40 9.28 -17.38 -5.66
C GLY A 40 9.75 -17.79 -4.25
N GLY A 41 9.06 -17.38 -3.18
CA GLY A 41 9.31 -17.92 -1.82
C GLY A 41 9.32 -16.87 -0.71
N LEU A 42 10.09 -17.19 0.32
CA LEU A 42 10.31 -16.34 1.49
C LEU A 42 11.66 -15.63 1.38
N TYR A 43 11.66 -14.35 1.74
CA TYR A 43 12.81 -13.46 1.60
C TYR A 43 13.09 -12.72 2.90
N VAL A 44 14.31 -12.21 3.01
CA VAL A 44 14.83 -11.40 4.12
C VAL A 44 15.47 -10.16 3.55
N ASN A 45 15.16 -9.01 4.12
CA ASN A 45 15.87 -7.76 3.82
C ASN A 45 17.28 -7.86 4.41
N ILE A 46 18.31 -7.68 3.60
CA ILE A 46 19.71 -7.79 4.01
C ILE A 46 20.33 -6.42 4.24
N ASP A 47 20.99 -6.24 5.37
CA ASP A 47 21.86 -5.09 5.59
C ASP A 47 23.13 -5.26 4.75
N GLY A 48 23.15 -4.61 3.60
CA GLY A 48 24.26 -4.71 2.65
C GLY A 48 25.57 -4.10 3.16
N GLU A 49 25.49 -3.06 3.97
CA GLU A 49 26.68 -2.41 4.56
C GLU A 49 27.33 -3.34 5.58
N VAL A 50 26.54 -3.90 6.49
CA VAL A 50 27.01 -4.88 7.48
C VAL A 50 27.58 -6.13 6.79
N LEU A 51 26.95 -6.60 5.72
CA LEU A 51 27.44 -7.72 4.91
C LEU A 51 28.81 -7.40 4.28
N PHE A 52 28.95 -6.25 3.67
CA PHE A 52 30.21 -5.79 3.06
C PHE A 52 31.33 -5.70 4.10
N GLU A 53 31.06 -5.08 5.24
CA GLU A 53 32.02 -4.93 6.34
C GLU A 53 32.45 -6.29 6.91
N ALA A 54 31.50 -7.16 7.23
CA ALA A 54 31.76 -8.47 7.80
C ALA A 54 32.60 -9.35 6.86
N ARG A 55 32.31 -9.32 5.56
CA ARG A 55 33.11 -10.02 4.55
C ARG A 55 34.51 -9.46 4.45
N THR A 56 34.66 -8.13 4.41
CA THR A 56 35.96 -7.45 4.27
C THR A 56 36.84 -7.68 5.50
N GLN A 57 36.28 -7.61 6.70
CA GLN A 57 37.01 -7.90 7.95
C GLN A 57 37.58 -9.32 7.99
N ARG A 58 36.91 -10.26 7.34
CA ARG A 58 37.39 -11.65 7.20
C ARG A 58 38.35 -11.85 6.01
N ASN A 59 38.73 -10.80 5.33
CA ASN A 59 39.55 -10.84 4.11
C ASN A 59 38.98 -11.78 3.01
N MET A 60 37.66 -11.91 2.95
CA MET A 60 37.00 -12.74 1.94
C MET A 60 36.71 -11.94 0.67
N SER A 61 37.11 -12.52 -0.48
CA SER A 61 36.68 -11.97 -1.76
C SER A 61 35.22 -12.27 -2.06
N LEU A 62 34.57 -11.51 -2.93
CA LEU A 62 33.23 -11.82 -3.43
C LEU A 62 33.14 -13.26 -3.98
N GLY A 63 34.22 -13.72 -4.64
CA GLY A 63 34.30 -15.05 -5.20
C GLY A 63 34.39 -16.16 -4.12
N THR A 64 35.12 -15.91 -3.05
CA THR A 64 35.25 -16.85 -1.95
C THR A 64 33.91 -17.06 -1.25
N LEU A 65 33.24 -15.96 -0.91
CA LEU A 65 31.92 -16.03 -0.26
C LEU A 65 30.85 -16.63 -1.19
N ALA A 66 30.85 -16.26 -2.47
CA ALA A 66 29.95 -16.82 -3.47
C ALA A 66 30.10 -18.34 -3.63
N SER A 67 31.36 -18.84 -3.63
CA SER A 67 31.63 -20.26 -3.73
C SER A 67 31.13 -21.05 -2.51
N GLN A 68 31.26 -20.48 -1.30
CA GLN A 68 30.76 -21.14 -0.07
C GLN A 68 29.24 -21.20 -0.01
N LEU A 69 28.58 -20.19 -0.57
CA LEU A 69 27.10 -20.10 -0.63
C LEU A 69 26.49 -20.86 -1.81
N GLY A 70 27.28 -21.23 -2.82
CA GLY A 70 26.79 -21.83 -4.04
C GLY A 70 26.03 -20.83 -4.93
N VAL A 71 26.39 -19.53 -4.89
CA VAL A 71 25.80 -18.46 -5.67
C VAL A 71 26.84 -17.80 -6.59
N THR A 72 26.43 -16.81 -7.39
CA THR A 72 27.37 -16.05 -8.25
C THR A 72 28.00 -14.89 -7.50
N ARG A 73 29.19 -14.44 -7.95
CA ARG A 73 29.81 -13.19 -7.44
C ARG A 73 28.89 -11.98 -7.58
N ARG A 74 28.13 -11.93 -8.67
CA ARG A 74 27.15 -10.88 -8.92
C ARG A 74 26.02 -10.90 -7.89
N SER A 75 25.61 -12.06 -7.42
CA SER A 75 24.60 -12.17 -6.36
C SER A 75 25.10 -11.57 -5.05
N ILE A 76 26.36 -11.84 -4.67
CA ILE A 76 26.92 -11.23 -3.46
C ILE A 76 27.01 -9.72 -3.58
N SER A 77 27.51 -9.19 -4.73
CA SER A 77 27.53 -7.75 -4.97
C SER A 77 26.15 -7.11 -4.83
N LYS A 78 25.12 -7.75 -5.38
CA LYS A 78 23.76 -7.26 -5.24
C LYS A 78 23.22 -7.28 -3.81
N TYR A 79 23.58 -8.29 -3.01
CA TYR A 79 23.22 -8.32 -1.60
C TYR A 79 23.92 -7.20 -0.82
N GLU A 80 25.18 -6.90 -1.14
CA GLU A 80 25.92 -5.74 -0.58
C GLU A 80 25.32 -4.39 -1.02
N GLU A 81 24.66 -4.35 -2.18
CA GLU A 81 23.89 -3.21 -2.68
C GLU A 81 22.47 -3.10 -2.11
N GLY A 82 22.09 -3.99 -1.17
CA GLY A 82 20.79 -3.99 -0.49
C GLY A 82 19.71 -4.81 -1.17
N MET A 83 20.07 -5.75 -2.08
CA MET A 83 19.08 -6.68 -2.63
C MET A 83 18.71 -7.75 -1.58
N ASP A 84 17.42 -8.05 -1.49
CA ASP A 84 16.91 -9.08 -0.59
C ASP A 84 17.39 -10.48 -0.96
N ALA A 85 17.58 -11.31 0.05
CA ALA A 85 17.98 -12.70 -0.13
C ALA A 85 16.86 -13.68 0.26
N LYS A 86 16.84 -14.86 -0.36
CA LYS A 86 16.03 -15.96 0.15
C LYS A 86 16.47 -16.35 1.54
N VAL A 87 15.52 -16.78 2.37
CA VAL A 87 15.77 -17.15 3.78
C VAL A 87 16.96 -18.11 3.92
N GLU A 88 17.06 -19.14 3.05
CA GLU A 88 18.13 -20.12 3.11
C GLU A 88 19.52 -19.51 2.81
N ILE A 89 19.57 -18.48 1.99
CA ILE A 89 20.81 -17.76 1.66
C ILE A 89 21.18 -16.83 2.80
N ALA A 90 20.20 -16.10 3.36
CA ALA A 90 20.41 -15.21 4.49
C ALA A 90 20.96 -15.96 5.71
N LEU A 91 20.37 -17.10 6.07
CA LEU A 91 20.85 -17.95 7.17
C LEU A 91 22.29 -18.41 6.94
N LYS A 92 22.63 -18.88 5.74
CA LYS A 92 24.00 -19.29 5.41
C LYS A 92 25.00 -18.13 5.46
N LEU A 93 24.58 -16.93 5.03
CA LEU A 93 25.40 -15.72 5.13
C LEU A 93 25.72 -15.39 6.59
N GLU A 94 24.70 -15.39 7.45
CA GLU A 94 24.85 -15.13 8.87
C GLU A 94 25.73 -16.18 9.55
N ASP A 95 25.57 -17.46 9.22
CA ASP A 95 26.40 -18.54 9.73
C ASP A 95 27.88 -18.40 9.32
N ILE A 96 28.16 -18.14 8.03
CA ILE A 96 29.52 -17.99 7.52
C ILE A 96 30.22 -16.76 8.12
N LEU A 97 29.45 -15.66 8.21
CA LEU A 97 29.97 -14.38 8.66
C LEU A 97 29.79 -14.17 10.17
N ASN A 98 29.09 -15.06 10.88
CA ASN A 98 28.76 -14.96 12.29
C ASN A 98 28.33 -13.54 12.70
N VAL A 99 27.37 -12.98 11.95
CA VAL A 99 26.82 -11.64 12.14
C VAL A 99 25.34 -11.65 11.70
N ALA A 100 24.50 -10.94 12.43
CA ALA A 100 23.11 -10.75 12.04
C ALA A 100 23.04 -9.78 10.86
N LEU A 101 22.36 -10.19 9.79
CA LEU A 101 22.22 -9.39 8.56
C LEU A 101 20.76 -9.02 8.28
N ALA A 102 19.82 -9.71 8.90
CA ALA A 102 18.40 -9.49 8.65
C ALA A 102 17.93 -8.16 9.23
N ILE A 103 17.33 -7.31 8.39
CA ILE A 103 16.70 -6.07 8.82
C ILE A 103 15.27 -6.38 9.25
N PRO A 104 14.86 -5.97 10.47
CA PRO A 104 13.51 -6.18 10.96
C PRO A 104 12.45 -5.45 10.12
N ILE A 105 11.32 -6.12 9.91
CA ILE A 105 10.18 -5.57 9.19
C ILE A 105 9.26 -4.84 10.17
N ASN A 106 9.08 -3.54 9.97
CA ASN A 106 8.08 -2.80 10.73
C ASN A 106 6.71 -2.95 10.07
N ILE A 107 5.84 -3.76 10.64
CA ILE A 107 4.49 -4.00 10.12
C ILE A 107 3.54 -2.81 10.30
N LEU A 108 3.91 -1.81 11.08
CA LEU A 108 3.13 -0.59 11.29
C LEU A 108 3.48 0.50 10.29
N THR A 109 4.68 0.47 9.72
CA THR A 109 4.97 1.34 8.59
C THR A 109 4.24 0.78 7.38
N ARG A 110 3.40 1.61 6.78
CA ARG A 110 2.78 1.30 5.49
C ARG A 110 3.91 0.85 4.56
N GLY A 111 3.86 -0.39 4.12
CA GLY A 111 4.79 -0.86 3.10
C GLY A 111 4.60 0.03 1.88
N MET A 112 5.49 0.98 1.70
CA MET A 112 5.67 1.61 0.41
C MET A 112 6.21 0.49 -0.48
N LEU A 113 5.32 -0.22 -1.14
CA LEU A 113 5.69 -0.95 -2.33
C LEU A 113 6.08 0.15 -3.32
N ASP A 114 7.37 0.28 -3.60
CA ASP A 114 7.89 1.16 -4.65
C ASP A 114 7.20 0.93 -6.01
N ASP A 115 6.56 -0.21 -6.18
CA ASP A 115 5.76 -0.60 -7.34
C ASP A 115 4.31 -0.08 -7.32
N ASP A 116 3.77 0.42 -6.20
CA ASP A 116 2.40 0.91 -6.10
C ASP A 116 2.29 2.45 -6.11
N MET A 117 3.38 3.17 -6.15
CA MET A 117 3.37 4.56 -6.63
C MET A 117 3.24 4.55 -8.16
N ARG A 118 2.06 4.17 -8.63
CA ARG A 118 1.72 4.57 -9.99
C ARG A 118 1.84 6.08 -10.02
N ASP A 119 2.77 6.53 -10.82
CA ASP A 119 2.92 7.94 -11.15
C ASP A 119 1.50 8.46 -11.49
N ILE A 120 1.08 9.55 -10.86
CA ILE A 120 -0.20 10.21 -11.16
C ILE A 120 -0.33 10.39 -12.68
N ASP A 121 0.79 10.46 -13.38
CA ASP A 121 0.86 10.49 -14.84
C ASP A 121 0.38 9.20 -15.54
N SER A 122 0.35 8.08 -14.86
CA SER A 122 -0.16 6.79 -15.40
C SER A 122 -1.67 6.58 -15.19
N LEU A 123 -2.36 7.46 -14.45
CA LEU A 123 -3.79 7.35 -14.17
C LEU A 123 -4.63 7.63 -15.45
N PRO A 124 -5.81 7.01 -15.58
CA PRO A 124 -6.79 7.40 -16.59
C PRO A 124 -7.06 8.88 -16.57
N LEU A 125 -7.26 9.49 -17.74
CA LEU A 125 -7.42 10.93 -17.88
C LEU A 125 -8.53 11.53 -16.99
N ILE A 126 -9.62 10.80 -16.82
CA ILE A 126 -10.73 11.23 -15.96
C ILE A 126 -10.35 11.24 -14.48
N GLU A 127 -9.63 10.21 -14.02
CA GLU A 127 -9.16 10.14 -12.63
C GLU A 127 -8.20 11.30 -12.37
N LYS A 128 -7.23 11.50 -13.26
CA LYS A 128 -6.27 12.59 -13.14
C LYS A 128 -6.96 13.96 -13.08
N LYS A 129 -7.92 14.23 -13.96
CA LYS A 129 -8.67 15.48 -13.95
C LYS A 129 -9.46 15.69 -12.67
N ALA A 130 -10.19 14.66 -12.20
CA ALA A 130 -10.96 14.76 -10.96
C ALA A 130 -10.06 15.00 -9.74
N LEU A 131 -8.91 14.33 -9.65
CA LEU A 131 -7.96 14.53 -8.55
C LEU A 131 -7.37 15.94 -8.54
N VAL A 132 -7.06 16.50 -9.72
CA VAL A 132 -6.59 17.90 -9.85
C VAL A 132 -7.67 18.87 -9.36
N ILE A 133 -8.93 18.74 -9.83
CA ILE A 133 -10.03 19.59 -9.38
C ILE A 133 -10.20 19.51 -7.86
N LEU A 134 -10.16 18.31 -7.27
CA LEU A 134 -10.27 18.15 -5.81
C LEU A 134 -9.12 18.85 -5.07
N THR A 135 -7.91 18.80 -5.61
CA THR A 135 -6.75 19.52 -5.05
C THR A 135 -6.95 21.03 -5.16
N ASP A 136 -7.42 21.52 -6.31
CA ASP A 136 -7.70 22.95 -6.53
C ASP A 136 -8.83 23.46 -5.64
N LEU A 137 -9.81 22.64 -5.31
CA LEU A 137 -10.87 22.92 -4.32
C LEU A 137 -10.35 23.01 -2.87
N GLY A 138 -9.12 22.55 -2.59
CA GLY A 138 -8.49 22.60 -1.29
C GLY A 138 -8.55 21.30 -0.48
N PHE A 139 -8.77 20.17 -1.13
CA PHE A 139 -8.60 18.87 -0.47
C PHE A 139 -7.14 18.41 -0.53
N ASP A 140 -6.69 17.78 0.56
CA ASP A 140 -5.54 16.90 0.52
C ASP A 140 -5.98 15.58 -0.15
N VAL A 141 -5.33 15.22 -1.25
CA VAL A 141 -5.71 14.07 -2.08
C VAL A 141 -4.66 12.99 -1.99
N PHE A 142 -5.06 11.80 -1.57
CA PHE A 142 -4.21 10.61 -1.45
C PHE A 142 -4.71 9.55 -2.44
N PRO A 143 -4.10 9.40 -3.63
CA PRO A 143 -4.47 8.37 -4.58
C PRO A 143 -4.31 6.97 -3.98
N MET A 144 -5.29 6.10 -4.25
CA MET A 144 -5.33 4.75 -3.70
C MET A 144 -5.38 3.74 -4.85
N PHE A 145 -4.62 2.65 -4.71
CA PHE A 145 -4.55 1.60 -5.71
C PHE A 145 -5.10 0.29 -5.14
N ARG A 146 -5.72 -0.52 -6.01
CA ARG A 146 -6.29 -1.83 -5.63
C ARG A 146 -7.34 -1.78 -4.52
N THR A 147 -7.99 -0.63 -4.37
CA THR A 147 -9.11 -0.42 -3.45
C THR A 147 -10.41 -0.22 -4.23
N PRO A 148 -11.60 -0.34 -3.62
CA PRO A 148 -12.86 -0.02 -4.29
C PRO A 148 -13.06 1.50 -4.55
N PHE A 149 -12.19 2.35 -4.00
CA PHE A 149 -12.15 3.80 -4.21
C PHE A 149 -10.80 4.20 -4.82
N ASP A 150 -10.74 5.32 -5.51
CA ASP A 150 -9.58 5.76 -6.28
C ASP A 150 -8.71 6.76 -5.50
N ALA A 151 -9.30 7.40 -4.46
CA ALA A 151 -8.57 8.28 -3.55
C ALA A 151 -9.21 8.34 -2.17
N LEU A 152 -8.39 8.69 -1.17
CA LEU A 152 -8.84 9.34 0.05
C LEU A 152 -8.70 10.84 -0.16
N THR A 153 -9.76 11.60 0.14
CA THR A 153 -9.71 13.06 0.10
C THR A 153 -10.03 13.62 1.48
N GLN A 154 -9.26 14.59 1.91
CA GLN A 154 -9.36 15.16 3.26
C GLN A 154 -9.41 16.68 3.22
N GLU A 155 -10.32 17.27 4.00
CA GLU A 155 -10.33 18.69 4.31
C GLU A 155 -10.54 18.85 5.82
N GLY A 156 -9.53 19.36 6.53
CA GLY A 156 -9.53 19.44 7.98
C GLY A 156 -9.74 18.07 8.63
N SER A 157 -10.81 17.90 9.37
CA SER A 157 -11.19 16.62 10.01
C SER A 157 -12.13 15.75 9.15
N ASN A 158 -12.56 16.23 7.98
CA ASN A 158 -13.46 15.49 7.12
C ASN A 158 -12.66 14.62 6.15
N THR A 159 -12.81 13.32 6.25
CA THR A 159 -12.22 12.35 5.31
C THR A 159 -13.32 11.74 4.45
N LEU A 160 -13.09 11.58 3.15
CA LEU A 160 -14.02 11.02 2.20
C LEU A 160 -13.35 9.88 1.42
N LEU A 161 -14.06 8.77 1.24
CA LEU A 161 -13.70 7.76 0.24
C LEU A 161 -14.18 8.25 -1.12
N THR A 162 -13.27 8.43 -2.06
CA THR A 162 -13.57 9.01 -3.37
C THR A 162 -13.39 7.98 -4.48
N GLY A 163 -14.48 7.62 -5.15
CA GLY A 163 -14.47 6.81 -6.37
C GLY A 163 -14.58 7.69 -7.61
N ILE A 164 -13.96 7.29 -8.72
CA ILE A 164 -13.97 8.01 -9.98
C ILE A 164 -14.13 7.02 -11.14
N SER A 165 -15.16 7.14 -11.94
CA SER A 165 -15.27 6.38 -13.20
C SER A 165 -16.41 6.88 -14.09
N LYS A 166 -16.55 6.23 -15.26
CA LYS A 166 -17.78 6.37 -16.08
C LYS A 166 -18.96 5.67 -15.42
N TYR A 167 -20.16 6.21 -15.65
CA TYR A 167 -21.38 5.57 -15.19
C TYR A 167 -21.50 4.14 -15.77
N SER A 168 -21.63 3.15 -14.88
CA SER A 168 -21.70 1.75 -15.27
C SER A 168 -22.25 0.88 -14.14
N ALA A 169 -22.64 -0.38 -14.46
CA ALA A 169 -23.03 -1.35 -13.44
C ALA A 169 -21.89 -1.69 -12.46
N ILE A 170 -20.63 -1.59 -12.91
CA ILE A 170 -19.44 -1.81 -12.07
C ILE A 170 -19.31 -0.65 -11.07
N MET A 171 -19.49 0.59 -11.54
CA MET A 171 -19.50 1.78 -10.69
C MET A 171 -20.53 1.63 -9.56
N ILE A 172 -21.75 1.20 -9.85
CA ILE A 172 -22.80 1.01 -8.85
C ILE A 172 -22.37 -0.03 -7.79
N LYS A 173 -21.76 -1.15 -8.22
CA LYS A 173 -21.23 -2.16 -7.28
C LYS A 173 -20.12 -1.60 -6.40
N ARG A 174 -19.21 -0.82 -6.97
CA ARG A 174 -18.15 -0.13 -6.22
C ARG A 174 -18.72 0.87 -5.22
N ALA A 175 -19.69 1.69 -5.62
CA ALA A 175 -20.35 2.66 -4.76
C ALA A 175 -21.02 1.99 -3.56
N LYS A 176 -21.71 0.85 -3.76
CA LYS A 176 -22.28 0.05 -2.66
C LYS A 176 -21.23 -0.46 -1.69
N LEU A 177 -20.10 -0.95 -2.21
CA LEU A 177 -18.99 -1.43 -1.38
C LEU A 177 -18.37 -0.26 -0.59
N MET A 178 -18.20 0.90 -1.22
CA MET A 178 -17.72 2.12 -0.58
C MET A 178 -18.67 2.58 0.54
N SER A 179 -19.98 2.52 0.31
CA SER A 179 -21.00 2.78 1.34
C SER A 179 -20.82 1.86 2.55
N SER A 180 -20.64 0.56 2.33
CA SER A 180 -20.43 -0.40 3.43
C SER A 180 -19.13 -0.11 4.20
N ILE A 181 -18.04 0.23 3.49
CA ILE A 181 -16.76 0.56 4.13
C ILE A 181 -16.89 1.87 4.91
N SER A 182 -17.47 2.91 4.31
CA SER A 182 -17.60 4.23 4.94
C SER A 182 -18.44 4.16 6.22
N HIS A 183 -19.46 3.30 6.25
CA HIS A 183 -20.25 3.06 7.45
C HIS A 183 -19.43 2.44 8.59
N VAL A 184 -18.59 1.45 8.27
CA VAL A 184 -17.74 0.77 9.28
C VAL A 184 -16.68 1.70 9.86
N ILE A 185 -16.04 2.51 9.02
CA ILE A 185 -14.97 3.42 9.44
C ILE A 185 -15.49 4.82 9.86
N GLN A 186 -16.82 5.00 9.92
CA GLN A 186 -17.51 6.24 10.32
C GLN A 186 -17.05 7.47 9.51
N THR A 187 -16.97 7.31 8.20
CA THR A 187 -16.63 8.40 7.27
C THR A 187 -17.70 8.50 6.18
N ASN A 188 -17.58 9.47 5.29
CA ASN A 188 -18.46 9.60 4.13
C ASN A 188 -17.82 9.06 2.86
N SER A 189 -18.63 8.75 1.87
CA SER A 189 -18.16 8.33 0.55
C SER A 189 -18.85 9.10 -0.56
N MET A 190 -18.07 9.44 -1.59
CA MET A 190 -18.57 10.05 -2.82
C MET A 190 -18.06 9.31 -4.04
N PHE A 191 -18.83 9.38 -5.13
CA PHE A 191 -18.44 8.81 -6.41
C PHE A 191 -18.59 9.87 -7.50
N ILE A 192 -17.49 10.26 -8.14
CA ILE A 192 -17.44 11.20 -9.24
C ILE A 192 -17.64 10.44 -10.55
N VAL A 193 -18.65 10.83 -11.32
CA VAL A 193 -19.09 10.10 -12.50
C VAL A 193 -18.98 10.97 -13.74
N GLU A 194 -18.30 10.48 -14.78
CA GLU A 194 -18.34 11.07 -16.10
C GLU A 194 -19.65 10.67 -16.82
N GLY A 195 -20.38 11.67 -17.28
CA GLY A 195 -21.66 11.52 -17.96
C GLY A 195 -22.87 11.57 -17.01
N GLU A 196 -24.06 11.44 -17.59
CA GLU A 196 -25.30 11.54 -16.84
C GLU A 196 -25.48 10.35 -15.88
N SER A 197 -25.68 10.63 -14.63
CA SER A 197 -26.05 9.63 -13.62
C SER A 197 -27.57 9.68 -13.36
N LYS A 198 -28.19 8.49 -13.33
CA LYS A 198 -29.60 8.36 -12.92
C LYS A 198 -29.81 8.50 -11.42
N PHE A 199 -28.73 8.41 -10.65
CA PHE A 199 -28.76 8.39 -9.19
C PHE A 199 -27.92 9.53 -8.64
N LYS A 200 -28.44 10.24 -7.64
CA LYS A 200 -27.69 11.20 -6.82
C LYS A 200 -27.03 10.52 -5.59
N LYS A 201 -27.44 9.29 -5.31
CA LYS A 201 -26.97 8.50 -4.17
C LYS A 201 -27.09 7.01 -4.52
N VAL A 202 -26.13 6.21 -4.11
CA VAL A 202 -26.15 4.74 -4.17
C VAL A 202 -25.82 4.22 -2.77
N ASP A 203 -26.83 3.68 -2.09
CA ASP A 203 -26.84 3.45 -0.64
C ASP A 203 -26.40 4.75 0.08
N ASP A 204 -25.30 4.79 0.82
CA ASP A 204 -24.80 6.00 1.47
C ASP A 204 -23.66 6.71 0.70
N THR A 205 -23.28 6.22 -0.47
CA THR A 205 -22.32 6.89 -1.35
C THR A 205 -23.01 7.95 -2.19
N ILE A 206 -22.61 9.21 -2.03
CA ILE A 206 -23.14 10.34 -2.83
C ILE A 206 -22.52 10.30 -4.22
N VAL A 207 -23.36 10.45 -5.24
CA VAL A 207 -22.93 10.49 -6.65
C VAL A 207 -22.93 11.95 -7.11
N ILE A 208 -21.79 12.38 -7.66
CA ILE A 208 -21.55 13.73 -8.16
C ILE A 208 -21.15 13.59 -9.63
N GLN A 209 -21.79 14.34 -10.50
CA GLN A 209 -21.40 14.38 -11.91
C GLN A 209 -20.13 15.22 -12.06
N PHE A 210 -19.31 14.87 -13.05
CA PHE A 210 -18.05 15.58 -13.29
C PHE A 210 -18.27 17.08 -13.55
N ASP A 211 -19.27 17.40 -14.34
CA ASP A 211 -19.63 18.81 -14.66
C ASP A 211 -20.09 19.55 -13.38
N GLU A 212 -20.83 18.88 -12.48
CA GLU A 212 -21.21 19.43 -11.18
C GLU A 212 -20.02 19.68 -10.27
N LEU A 213 -18.98 18.80 -10.34
CA LEU A 213 -17.75 18.98 -9.56
C LEU A 213 -17.00 20.26 -9.96
N GLU A 214 -17.03 20.63 -11.23
CA GLU A 214 -16.38 21.84 -11.76
C GLU A 214 -17.07 23.15 -11.32
N GLU A 215 -18.32 23.08 -10.85
CA GLU A 215 -19.09 24.26 -10.40
C GLU A 215 -18.74 24.69 -8.96
N PHE A 216 -18.09 23.84 -8.16
CA PHE A 216 -17.73 24.18 -6.77
C PHE A 216 -16.54 25.13 -6.71
N GLY A 217 -16.64 26.13 -5.84
CA GLY A 217 -15.56 27.08 -5.60
C GLY A 217 -14.56 26.64 -4.54
N ASN A 218 -14.92 25.73 -3.63
CA ASN A 218 -14.06 25.26 -2.54
C ASN A 218 -14.57 23.94 -1.93
N ALA A 219 -13.70 23.27 -1.15
CA ALA A 219 -13.99 22.01 -0.51
C ALA A 219 -15.20 22.04 0.44
N LYS A 220 -15.45 23.18 1.10
CA LYS A 220 -16.56 23.31 2.07
C LYS A 220 -17.92 23.26 1.40
N GLU A 221 -18.04 23.83 0.21
CA GLU A 221 -19.27 23.76 -0.59
C GLU A 221 -19.57 22.31 -0.98
N LEU A 222 -18.57 21.57 -1.47
CA LEU A 222 -18.71 20.16 -1.82
C LEU A 222 -19.09 19.30 -0.60
N ILE A 223 -18.43 19.50 0.53
CA ILE A 223 -18.76 18.82 1.79
C ILE A 223 -20.18 19.16 2.25
N GLY A 224 -20.60 20.42 2.09
CA GLY A 224 -21.96 20.87 2.38
C GLY A 224 -22.99 20.11 1.57
N LEU A 225 -22.79 19.99 0.25
CA LEU A 225 -23.67 19.21 -0.63
C LEU A 225 -23.71 17.72 -0.23
N ILE A 226 -22.57 17.13 0.10
CA ILE A 226 -22.50 15.73 0.53
C ILE A 226 -23.35 15.51 1.78
N LYS A 227 -23.23 16.39 2.77
CA LYS A 227 -24.02 16.34 4.01
C LYS A 227 -25.51 16.54 3.75
N GLU A 228 -25.88 17.47 2.89
CA GLU A 228 -27.28 17.72 2.51
C GLU A 228 -27.91 16.51 1.83
N ARG A 229 -27.21 15.92 0.84
CA ARG A 229 -27.69 14.72 0.13
C ARG A 229 -27.71 13.48 1.03
N PHE A 230 -26.85 13.44 2.01
CA PHE A 230 -26.85 12.34 3.00
C PHE A 230 -28.11 12.38 3.89
N LEU A 231 -28.56 13.58 4.26
CA LEU A 231 -29.72 13.81 5.13
C LEU A 231 -31.07 13.82 4.38
N SER A 232 -31.04 13.95 3.05
CA SER A 232 -32.26 14.12 2.21
C SER A 232 -32.94 12.78 1.83
N CYS A 233 -32.84 11.73 2.66
CA CYS A 233 -33.52 10.43 2.48
C CYS A 233 -34.47 10.11 3.59
#